data_0a086fc57aa04c497fd95c1114f5e68c
#
_entry.id   0a086fc57aa04c497fd95c1114f5e68c
#
_cell.length_a   1.000
_cell.length_b   1.000
_cell.length_c   1.000
_cell.angle_alpha   90.00
_cell.angle_beta   90.00
_cell.angle_gamma   90.00
#
_symmetry.space_group_name_H-M   'P 1'
#
loop_
_entity.id
_entity.type
_entity.pdbx_description
1 polymer ?
#
loop_
_entity_poly.entity_id
_entity_poly.type
_entity_poly.pdbx_seq_one_letter_code
_entity_poly.pdbx_strand_id
1 'polypeptide(L)'
;MNGSVRTDKTTWGELPHKFEAGTAPMAEAVGLGAAIDYLEAIGLENIAAHEHELTEYALGKLSEIPGMTLYGPPADRRAGIVSFNLEGVHPHDVAQILDLSGVAIRAGHHCCQPLMQKLGVAATNRASFYLYTIPEEIDQLVEGLYAVRKVFA
;
A
#
# COMPACT_ATOMS: atom_id res chain seq x y z
N MET A 1 -16.22 -27.38 -1.43
CA MET A 1 -16.91 -28.15 -2.51
C MET A 1 -17.72 -29.31 -1.91
N ASN A 2 -18.82 -29.69 -2.54
CA ASN A 2 -19.65 -30.79 -2.08
C ASN A 2 -19.06 -32.14 -2.51
N GLY A 3 -19.16 -33.15 -1.66
CA GLY A 3 -18.85 -34.54 -2.01
C GLY A 3 -20.01 -35.19 -2.79
N SER A 4 -21.22 -35.08 -2.27
CA SER A 4 -22.45 -35.56 -2.88
C SER A 4 -23.63 -34.65 -2.48
N VAL A 5 -24.52 -34.38 -3.39
CA VAL A 5 -25.74 -33.59 -3.16
C VAL A 5 -26.94 -34.43 -3.56
N ARG A 6 -27.84 -34.65 -2.60
CA ARG A 6 -29.12 -35.32 -2.79
C ARG A 6 -30.23 -34.44 -2.22
N THR A 7 -31.46 -34.70 -2.57
CA THR A 7 -32.63 -33.94 -2.08
C THR A 7 -32.82 -34.01 -0.57
N ASP A 8 -32.35 -35.09 0.05
CA ASP A 8 -32.49 -35.40 1.46
C ASP A 8 -31.19 -35.20 2.26
N LYS A 9 -30.03 -35.16 1.60
CA LYS A 9 -28.72 -35.10 2.28
C LYS A 9 -27.62 -34.53 1.37
N THR A 10 -26.78 -33.70 1.97
CA THR A 10 -25.54 -33.22 1.36
C THR A 10 -24.34 -33.72 2.18
N THR A 11 -23.30 -34.20 1.51
CA THR A 11 -21.99 -34.47 2.09
C THR A 11 -20.97 -33.48 1.57
N TRP A 12 -19.98 -33.19 2.39
CA TRP A 12 -18.89 -32.26 2.06
C TRP A 12 -17.65 -33.04 1.65
N GLY A 13 -16.84 -32.42 0.80
CA GLY A 13 -15.53 -32.94 0.43
C GLY A 13 -14.54 -32.91 1.60
N GLU A 14 -13.40 -33.57 1.40
CA GLU A 14 -12.28 -33.54 2.34
C GLU A 14 -11.58 -32.15 2.32
N LEU A 15 -10.83 -31.85 3.37
CA LEU A 15 -9.96 -30.68 3.41
C LEU A 15 -8.79 -30.86 2.43
N PRO A 16 -8.33 -29.80 1.74
CA PRO A 16 -8.82 -28.41 1.77
C PRO A 16 -10.03 -28.15 0.86
N HIS A 17 -10.37 -29.05 -0.06
CA HIS A 17 -11.39 -28.87 -1.11
C HIS A 17 -12.80 -28.54 -0.59
N LYS A 18 -13.08 -28.92 0.66
CA LYS A 18 -14.33 -28.55 1.33
C LYS A 18 -14.61 -27.04 1.30
N PHE A 19 -13.58 -26.21 1.42
CA PHE A 19 -13.68 -24.75 1.49
C PHE A 19 -13.36 -24.05 0.16
N GLU A 20 -13.00 -24.80 -0.87
CA GLU A 20 -12.68 -24.28 -2.19
C GLU A 20 -13.88 -24.44 -3.12
N ALA A 21 -14.30 -23.37 -3.76
CA ALA A 21 -15.42 -23.37 -4.71
C ALA A 21 -14.90 -23.18 -6.14
N GLY A 22 -15.41 -23.99 -7.06
CA GLY A 22 -15.07 -23.90 -8.47
C GLY A 22 -13.73 -24.52 -8.86
N THR A 23 -13.27 -24.21 -10.07
CA THR A 23 -11.97 -24.65 -10.59
C THR A 23 -10.85 -23.90 -9.87
N ALA A 24 -9.78 -24.61 -9.51
CA ALA A 24 -8.61 -23.96 -8.89
C ALA A 24 -7.98 -22.94 -9.84
N PRO A 25 -7.49 -21.78 -9.33
CA PRO A 25 -6.86 -20.72 -10.11
C PRO A 25 -5.43 -21.12 -10.52
N MET A 26 -5.30 -22.08 -11.46
CA MET A 26 -4.02 -22.66 -11.84
C MET A 26 -3.09 -21.68 -12.53
N ALA A 27 -3.62 -20.80 -13.39
CA ALA A 27 -2.82 -19.80 -14.08
C ALA A 27 -2.22 -18.79 -13.10
N GLU A 28 -3.02 -18.37 -12.12
CA GLU A 28 -2.59 -17.45 -11.06
C GLU A 28 -1.55 -18.10 -10.14
N ALA A 29 -1.69 -19.39 -9.86
CA ALA A 29 -0.71 -20.12 -9.05
C ALA A 29 0.65 -20.22 -9.76
N VAL A 30 0.65 -20.51 -11.07
CA VAL A 30 1.87 -20.51 -11.89
C VAL A 30 2.47 -19.11 -11.97
N GLY A 31 1.64 -18.08 -12.16
CA GLY A 31 2.08 -16.68 -12.18
C GLY A 31 2.71 -16.25 -10.86
N LEU A 32 2.12 -16.66 -9.72
CA LEU A 32 2.71 -16.39 -8.40
C LEU A 32 4.06 -17.09 -8.23
N GLY A 33 4.20 -18.35 -8.69
CA GLY A 33 5.48 -19.05 -8.68
C GLY A 33 6.56 -18.29 -9.44
N ALA A 34 6.26 -17.85 -10.67
CA ALA A 34 7.17 -17.04 -11.47
C ALA A 34 7.54 -15.70 -10.81
N ALA A 35 6.59 -15.07 -10.11
CA ALA A 35 6.87 -13.84 -9.36
C ALA A 35 7.80 -14.08 -8.15
N ILE A 36 7.66 -15.22 -7.48
CA ILE A 36 8.56 -15.61 -6.38
C ILE A 36 9.97 -15.84 -6.91
N ASP A 37 10.12 -16.61 -7.99
CA ASP A 37 11.42 -16.85 -8.62
C ASP A 37 12.11 -15.54 -9.05
N TYR A 38 11.34 -14.57 -9.54
CA TYR A 38 11.84 -13.23 -9.88
C TYR A 38 12.35 -12.48 -8.67
N LEU A 39 11.60 -12.47 -7.56
CA LEU A 39 12.01 -11.78 -6.34
C LEU A 39 13.22 -12.45 -5.68
N GLU A 40 13.28 -13.80 -5.69
CA GLU A 40 14.42 -14.56 -5.16
C GLU A 40 15.69 -14.30 -6.00
N ALA A 41 15.58 -14.15 -7.32
CA ALA A 41 16.71 -13.83 -8.18
C ALA A 41 17.31 -12.43 -7.89
N ILE A 42 16.51 -11.46 -7.48
CA ILE A 42 16.98 -10.13 -7.01
C ILE A 42 17.58 -10.26 -5.60
N GLY A 43 17.00 -11.11 -4.76
CA GLY A 43 17.30 -11.29 -3.35
C GLY A 43 16.42 -10.44 -2.45
N LEU A 44 15.64 -11.10 -1.59
CA LEU A 44 14.71 -10.42 -0.67
C LEU A 44 15.40 -9.44 0.27
N GLU A 45 16.65 -9.72 0.66
CA GLU A 45 17.44 -8.85 1.52
C GLU A 45 17.84 -7.55 0.78
N ASN A 46 18.17 -7.63 -0.51
CA ASN A 46 18.48 -6.47 -1.35
C ASN A 46 17.23 -5.59 -1.53
N ILE A 47 16.07 -6.22 -1.74
CA ILE A 47 14.79 -5.51 -1.85
C ILE A 47 14.48 -4.79 -0.53
N ALA A 48 14.61 -5.48 0.60
CA ALA A 48 14.35 -4.90 1.91
C ALA A 48 15.30 -3.72 2.22
N ALA A 49 16.59 -3.83 1.87
CA ALA A 49 17.57 -2.75 2.04
C ALA A 49 17.20 -1.52 1.19
N HIS A 50 16.85 -1.73 -0.08
CA HIS A 50 16.42 -0.68 -0.98
C HIS A 50 15.15 0.02 -0.50
N GLU A 51 14.12 -0.75 -0.09
CA GLU A 51 12.89 -0.17 0.47
C GLU A 51 13.15 0.62 1.76
N HIS A 52 14.09 0.18 2.57
CA HIS A 52 14.49 0.89 3.79
C HIS A 52 15.11 2.25 3.46
N GLU A 53 16.08 2.30 2.54
CA GLU A 53 16.71 3.53 2.09
C GLU A 53 15.70 4.53 1.52
N LEU A 54 14.78 4.06 0.66
CA LEU A 54 13.69 4.88 0.12
C LEU A 54 12.77 5.40 1.22
N THR A 55 12.49 4.57 2.22
CA THR A 55 11.61 4.96 3.34
C THR A 55 12.26 6.02 4.22
N GLU A 56 13.54 5.88 4.54
CA GLU A 56 14.29 6.91 5.27
C GLU A 56 14.32 8.23 4.50
N TYR A 57 14.63 8.16 3.20
CA TYR A 57 14.64 9.32 2.33
C TYR A 57 13.29 10.03 2.29
N ALA A 58 12.21 9.27 2.08
CA ALA A 58 10.85 9.80 2.04
C ALA A 58 10.43 10.45 3.37
N LEU A 59 10.71 9.79 4.51
CA LEU A 59 10.38 10.35 5.83
C LEU A 59 11.13 11.64 6.09
N GLY A 60 12.41 11.72 5.73
CA GLY A 60 13.21 12.94 5.82
C GLY A 60 12.58 14.09 5.02
N LYS A 61 12.37 13.88 3.73
CA LYS A 61 11.81 14.88 2.82
C LYS A 61 10.40 15.33 3.20
N LEU A 62 9.52 14.38 3.54
CA LEU A 62 8.14 14.69 3.90
C LEU A 62 8.06 15.44 5.24
N SER A 63 8.94 15.17 6.18
CA SER A 63 8.98 15.86 7.48
C SER A 63 9.31 17.36 7.37
N GLU A 64 9.97 17.77 6.28
CA GLU A 64 10.32 19.17 6.02
C GLU A 64 9.13 19.98 5.49
N ILE A 65 8.04 19.33 5.05
CA ILE A 65 6.86 20.00 4.51
C ILE A 65 6.04 20.59 5.67
N PRO A 66 5.83 21.92 5.73
CA PRO A 66 5.02 22.54 6.78
C PRO A 66 3.59 21.99 6.80
N GLY A 67 3.06 21.67 7.99
CA GLY A 67 1.72 21.10 8.16
C GLY A 67 1.63 19.60 7.85
N MET A 68 2.76 18.93 7.59
CA MET A 68 2.80 17.48 7.38
C MET A 68 2.69 16.73 8.71
N THR A 69 1.79 15.76 8.76
CA THR A 69 1.70 14.78 9.84
C THR A 69 2.02 13.40 9.29
N LEU A 70 3.06 12.75 9.82
CA LEU A 70 3.47 11.40 9.45
C LEU A 70 2.95 10.40 10.48
N TYR A 71 2.41 9.27 10.02
CA TYR A 71 1.87 8.21 10.87
C TYR A 71 2.72 6.94 10.78
N GLY A 72 2.83 6.24 11.90
CA GLY A 72 3.50 4.94 11.99
C GLY A 72 4.87 5.01 12.67
N PRO A 73 5.56 3.85 12.78
CA PRO A 73 6.85 3.75 13.43
C PRO A 73 7.99 4.37 12.59
N PRO A 74 9.19 4.53 13.13
CA PRO A 74 10.37 4.95 12.39
C PRO A 74 10.75 3.95 11.28
N ALA A 75 11.66 4.34 10.38
CA ALA A 75 12.00 3.59 9.16
C ALA A 75 12.44 2.15 9.42
N ASP A 76 13.21 1.92 10.49
CA ASP A 76 13.72 0.60 10.90
C ASP A 76 12.62 -0.42 11.29
N ARG A 77 11.38 0.04 11.47
CA ARG A 77 10.24 -0.78 11.87
C ARG A 77 9.04 -0.68 10.92
N ARG A 78 9.27 -0.29 9.68
CA ARG A 78 8.25 -0.26 8.62
C ARG A 78 8.81 -0.78 7.30
N ALA A 79 7.94 -1.23 6.42
CA ALA A 79 8.24 -1.50 5.02
C ALA A 79 8.16 -0.21 4.18
N GLY A 80 8.31 -0.30 2.87
CA GLY A 80 8.27 0.80 1.90
C GLY A 80 6.94 1.56 1.82
N ILE A 81 6.38 1.95 2.97
CA ILE A 81 5.07 2.60 3.07
C ILE A 81 5.15 3.80 4.01
N VAL A 82 4.67 4.95 3.54
CA VAL A 82 4.51 6.16 4.35
C VAL A 82 3.06 6.62 4.33
N SER A 83 2.44 6.67 5.52
CA SER A 83 1.11 7.25 5.70
C SER A 83 1.23 8.66 6.26
N PHE A 84 0.46 9.59 5.70
CA PHE A 84 0.56 11.01 6.06
C PHE A 84 -0.74 11.77 5.83
N ASN A 85 -0.84 12.94 6.46
CA ASN A 85 -1.84 13.96 6.15
C ASN A 85 -1.19 15.33 6.05
N LEU A 86 -1.80 16.21 5.29
CA LEU A 86 -1.44 17.61 5.16
C LEU A 86 -2.51 18.45 5.84
N GLU A 87 -2.09 19.33 6.75
CA GLU A 87 -2.99 20.18 7.54
C GLU A 87 -3.90 21.00 6.63
N GLY A 88 -5.20 21.03 6.96
CA GLY A 88 -6.21 21.79 6.23
C GLY A 88 -6.64 21.19 4.89
N VAL A 89 -6.06 20.08 4.44
CA VAL A 89 -6.39 19.47 3.14
C VAL A 89 -6.94 18.05 3.33
N HIS A 90 -8.10 17.79 2.71
CA HIS A 90 -8.67 16.45 2.76
C HIS A 90 -7.81 15.46 1.97
N PRO A 91 -7.56 14.22 2.47
CA PRO A 91 -6.71 13.24 1.80
C PRO A 91 -7.09 12.94 0.34
N HIS A 92 -8.37 12.92 -0.01
CA HIS A 92 -8.81 12.71 -1.40
C HIS A 92 -8.41 13.87 -2.32
N ASP A 93 -8.43 15.11 -1.82
CA ASP A 93 -8.02 16.29 -2.61
C ASP A 93 -6.52 16.27 -2.86
N VAL A 94 -5.73 15.85 -1.85
CA VAL A 94 -4.29 15.61 -2.01
C VAL A 94 -4.03 14.60 -3.11
N ALA A 95 -4.69 13.43 -3.06
CA ALA A 95 -4.51 12.37 -4.05
C ALA A 95 -4.92 12.82 -5.45
N GLN A 96 -6.04 13.54 -5.58
CA GLN A 96 -6.54 14.04 -6.86
C GLN A 96 -5.58 15.05 -7.52
N ILE A 97 -5.01 15.96 -6.74
CA ILE A 97 -4.07 16.96 -7.28
C ILE A 97 -2.75 16.29 -7.66
N LEU A 98 -2.24 15.36 -6.86
CA LEU A 98 -1.04 14.60 -7.18
C LEU A 98 -1.19 13.78 -8.46
N ASP A 99 -2.37 13.19 -8.67
CA ASP A 99 -2.69 12.42 -9.89
C ASP A 99 -2.55 13.27 -11.17
N LEU A 100 -2.93 14.54 -11.13
CA LEU A 100 -2.72 15.50 -12.24
C LEU A 100 -1.24 15.70 -12.59
N SER A 101 -0.34 15.41 -11.65
CA SER A 101 1.11 15.48 -11.84
C SER A 101 1.74 14.10 -12.10
N GLY A 102 0.93 13.08 -12.32
CA GLY A 102 1.39 11.70 -12.55
C GLY A 102 1.86 10.97 -11.30
N VAL A 103 1.56 11.48 -10.10
CA VAL A 103 1.91 10.85 -8.83
C VAL A 103 0.68 10.16 -8.24
N ALA A 104 0.66 8.84 -8.28
CA ALA A 104 -0.43 8.02 -7.75
C ALA A 104 -0.18 7.65 -6.28
N ILE A 105 -1.09 8.07 -5.40
CA ILE A 105 -1.13 7.67 -3.99
C ILE A 105 -2.51 7.12 -3.63
N ARG A 106 -2.60 6.40 -2.53
CA ARG A 106 -3.91 5.96 -2.00
C ARG A 106 -4.39 6.89 -0.91
N ALA A 107 -5.65 7.34 -0.99
CA ALA A 107 -6.34 8.07 0.06
C ALA A 107 -7.52 7.28 0.63
N GLY A 108 -7.80 7.37 1.93
CA GLY A 108 -8.95 6.77 2.57
C GLY A 108 -8.64 6.06 3.88
N HIS A 109 -9.50 5.09 4.23
CA HIS A 109 -9.38 4.29 5.47
C HIS A 109 -8.39 3.12 5.37
N HIS A 110 -7.91 2.78 4.19
CA HIS A 110 -7.03 1.65 3.90
C HIS A 110 -7.58 0.29 4.39
N CYS A 111 -8.92 0.12 4.35
CA CYS A 111 -9.66 -1.03 4.90
C CYS A 111 -9.43 -1.22 6.42
N CYS A 112 -9.08 -0.15 7.15
CA CYS A 112 -8.74 -0.16 8.57
C CYS A 112 -9.36 1.01 9.33
N GLN A 113 -10.71 1.11 9.33
CA GLN A 113 -11.45 2.19 10.04
C GLN A 113 -11.13 2.28 11.54
N PRO A 114 -10.97 1.17 12.28
CA PRO A 114 -10.62 1.26 13.70
C PRO A 114 -9.26 1.97 13.94
N LEU A 115 -8.30 1.82 13.04
CA LEU A 115 -7.04 2.55 13.11
C LEU A 115 -7.24 4.05 12.89
N MET A 116 -8.08 4.45 11.95
CA MET A 116 -8.41 5.87 11.72
C MET A 116 -9.03 6.50 12.96
N GLN A 117 -9.94 5.79 13.63
CA GLN A 117 -10.52 6.23 14.91
C GLN A 117 -9.45 6.38 15.99
N LYS A 118 -8.53 5.43 16.10
CA LYS A 118 -7.41 5.50 17.07
C LYS A 118 -6.48 6.67 16.80
N LEU A 119 -6.25 7.00 15.52
CA LEU A 119 -5.43 8.14 15.10
C LEU A 119 -6.18 9.49 15.20
N GLY A 120 -7.49 9.47 15.42
CA GLY A 120 -8.33 10.67 15.50
C GLY A 120 -8.52 11.38 14.15
N VAL A 121 -8.45 10.64 13.04
CA VAL A 121 -8.56 11.18 11.67
C VAL A 121 -9.65 10.47 10.88
N ALA A 122 -10.24 11.18 9.92
CA ALA A 122 -11.25 10.59 9.02
C ALA A 122 -10.62 9.63 8.00
N ALA A 123 -9.43 9.98 7.50
CA ALA A 123 -8.69 9.23 6.48
C ALA A 123 -7.22 9.64 6.50
N THR A 124 -6.36 8.87 5.80
CA THR A 124 -4.97 9.24 5.54
C THR A 124 -4.62 9.05 4.08
N ASN A 125 -3.56 9.73 3.63
CA ASN A 125 -2.85 9.41 2.41
C ASN A 125 -1.82 8.32 2.68
N ARG A 126 -1.46 7.54 1.63
CA ARG A 126 -0.43 6.51 1.67
C ARG A 126 0.38 6.51 0.39
N ALA A 127 1.65 6.81 0.48
CA ALA A 127 2.65 6.51 -0.54
C ALA A 127 3.22 5.12 -0.28
N SER A 128 3.46 4.35 -1.35
CA SER A 128 4.03 3.01 -1.28
C SER A 128 5.17 2.91 -2.26
N PHE A 129 6.31 2.44 -1.80
CA PHE A 129 7.55 2.25 -2.57
C PHE A 129 7.83 0.76 -2.72
N TYR A 130 8.48 0.39 -3.81
CA TYR A 130 8.87 -0.99 -4.03
C TYR A 130 10.21 -1.06 -4.78
N LEU A 131 10.64 -2.26 -5.12
CA LEU A 131 11.95 -2.54 -5.72
C LEU A 131 12.28 -1.76 -7.00
N TYR A 132 11.30 -1.17 -7.66
CA TYR A 132 11.46 -0.38 -8.89
C TYR A 132 11.34 1.13 -8.64
N THR A 133 10.99 1.56 -7.43
CA THR A 133 10.89 2.99 -7.09
C THR A 133 12.28 3.59 -6.96
N ILE A 134 12.45 4.82 -7.43
CA ILE A 134 13.71 5.59 -7.36
C ILE A 134 13.53 6.86 -6.54
N PRO A 135 14.61 7.43 -5.97
CA PRO A 135 14.53 8.66 -5.14
C PRO A 135 13.89 9.85 -5.85
N GLU A 136 14.06 9.98 -7.15
CA GLU A 136 13.50 11.04 -7.98
C GLU A 136 11.97 11.02 -8.00
N GLU A 137 11.34 9.84 -7.88
CA GLU A 137 9.89 9.71 -7.78
C GLU A 137 9.38 10.20 -6.42
N ILE A 138 10.19 10.07 -5.36
CA ILE A 138 9.90 10.65 -4.06
C ILE A 138 10.04 12.18 -4.11
N ASP A 139 11.03 12.70 -4.79
CA ASP A 139 11.18 14.15 -5.01
C ASP A 139 9.97 14.72 -5.78
N GLN A 140 9.48 14.00 -6.80
CA GLN A 140 8.26 14.36 -7.52
C GLN A 140 7.01 14.37 -6.60
N LEU A 141 6.88 13.40 -5.70
CA LEU A 141 5.83 13.41 -4.67
C LEU A 141 5.92 14.67 -3.80
N VAL A 142 7.13 15.02 -3.33
CA VAL A 142 7.37 16.22 -2.49
C VAL A 142 7.01 17.49 -3.23
N GLU A 143 7.44 17.66 -4.49
CA GLU A 143 7.08 18.79 -5.33
C GLU A 143 5.57 18.91 -5.51
N GLY A 144 4.91 17.79 -5.79
CA GLY A 144 3.45 17.71 -5.90
C GLY A 144 2.74 18.14 -4.59
N LEU A 145 3.25 17.74 -3.44
CA LEU A 145 2.68 18.16 -2.13
C LEU A 145 2.86 19.66 -1.86
N TYR A 146 3.97 20.26 -2.29
CA TYR A 146 4.10 21.73 -2.25
C TYR A 146 3.11 22.41 -3.19
N ALA A 147 2.82 21.83 -4.36
CA ALA A 147 1.79 22.35 -5.27
C ALA A 147 0.39 22.25 -4.65
N VAL A 148 0.06 21.11 -3.99
CA VAL A 148 -1.19 20.97 -3.23
C VAL A 148 -1.34 22.11 -2.21
N ARG A 149 -0.32 22.38 -1.41
CA ARG A 149 -0.36 23.46 -0.42
C ARG A 149 -0.65 24.83 -1.03
N LYS A 150 -0.12 25.13 -2.21
CA LYS A 150 -0.38 26.41 -2.89
C LYS A 150 -1.84 26.57 -3.31
N VAL A 151 -2.56 25.47 -3.55
CA VAL A 151 -3.97 25.50 -3.92
C VAL A 151 -4.86 25.82 -2.71
N PHE A 152 -4.44 25.41 -1.51
CA PHE A 152 -5.23 25.55 -0.27
C PHE A 152 -4.68 26.60 0.72
N ALA A 153 -3.66 27.39 0.31
CA ALA A 153 -3.05 28.45 1.13
C ALA A 153 -3.88 29.72 1.22
#